data_282e2ff9eb532a5188a29aad3fbcb4d6
#
_entry.id   282e2ff9eb532a5188a29aad3fbcb4d6
#
_cell.length_a   1.000
_cell.length_b   1.000
_cell.length_c   1.000
_cell.angle_alpha   90.00
_cell.angle_beta   90.00
_cell.angle_gamma   90.00
#
_symmetry.space_group_name_H-M   'P 1'
#
loop_
_entity.id
_entity.type
_entity.pdbx_description
1 polymer ?
#
loop_
_entity_poly.entity_id
_entity_poly.type
_entity_poly.pdbx_seq_one_letter_code
_entity_poly.pdbx_strand_id
1 'polypeptide(L)'
;MSQSISLNSQNRYEIKIYGQLDDSWLGWFGEDAKAHAEILADNSQVTRFSNVVMDQAGLVGLIRRLHGLGIVLISVRLGLFGRLNK
;
A
#
# COMPACT_ATOMS: atom_id res chain seq x y z
N MET A 1 24.74 -13.47 8.26
CA MET A 1 24.44 -13.13 7.01
C MET A 1 23.36 -12.11 6.95
N SER A 2 23.53 -11.30 6.13
CA SER A 2 22.55 -10.30 6.09
C SER A 2 21.35 -10.82 5.42
N GLN A 3 20.29 -10.32 5.81
CA GLN A 3 19.07 -10.68 5.28
C GLN A 3 18.64 -9.61 4.35
N SER A 4 18.68 -9.88 3.13
CA SER A 4 18.21 -8.87 2.21
C SER A 4 16.81 -9.21 1.79
N ILE A 5 16.10 -8.20 1.38
CA ILE A 5 14.78 -8.35 0.83
C ILE A 5 14.94 -8.68 -0.63
N SER A 6 14.42 -9.81 -1.03
CA SER A 6 14.49 -10.18 -2.43
C SER A 6 13.20 -9.84 -3.12
N LEU A 7 13.19 -9.92 -4.44
CA LEU A 7 12.00 -9.63 -5.22
C LEU A 7 10.85 -10.57 -4.88
N ASN A 8 11.18 -11.76 -4.43
CA ASN A 8 10.15 -12.74 -4.13
C ASN A 8 9.70 -12.72 -2.69
N SER A 9 10.33 -11.92 -1.85
CA SER A 9 9.95 -11.87 -0.46
C SER A 9 8.69 -11.07 -0.30
N GLN A 10 7.83 -11.56 0.57
CA GLN A 10 6.65 -10.81 0.94
C GLN A 10 7.00 -9.82 2.01
N ASN A 11 6.49 -8.63 1.86
CA ASN A 11 6.72 -7.58 2.83
C ASN A 11 5.43 -6.86 3.11
N ARG A 12 5.42 -6.10 4.16
CA ARG A 12 4.25 -5.37 4.58
C ARG A 12 4.47 -3.90 4.22
N TYR A 13 3.53 -3.36 3.47
CA TYR A 13 3.64 -1.99 2.98
C TYR A 13 2.50 -1.13 3.48
N GLU A 14 2.74 0.16 3.47
CA GLU A 14 1.71 1.15 3.69
C GLU A 14 1.65 2.01 2.44
N ILE A 15 0.46 2.17 1.89
CA ILE A 15 0.27 2.90 0.65
C ILE A 15 -0.74 4.01 0.89
N LYS A 16 -0.39 5.21 0.48
CA LYS A 16 -1.26 6.35 0.67
C LYS A 16 -1.57 6.98 -0.68
N ILE A 17 -2.82 7.25 -0.91
CA ILE A 17 -3.27 7.83 -2.17
C ILE A 17 -4.17 9.01 -1.90
N TYR A 18 -4.28 9.91 -2.87
CA TYR A 18 -5.27 10.96 -2.81
C TYR A 18 -6.64 10.40 -3.11
N GLY A 19 -7.63 10.95 -2.46
CA GLY A 19 -9.01 10.61 -2.73
C GLY A 19 -9.48 9.50 -1.84
N GLN A 20 -10.71 9.11 -2.09
CA GLN A 20 -11.37 8.09 -1.30
C GLN A 20 -11.76 6.98 -2.25
N LEU A 21 -11.36 5.77 -1.91
CA LEU A 21 -11.76 4.61 -2.66
C LEU A 21 -12.75 3.82 -1.84
N ASP A 22 -13.72 3.22 -2.51
CA ASP A 22 -14.68 2.43 -1.78
C ASP A 22 -14.11 1.05 -1.46
N ASP A 23 -14.86 0.27 -0.73
CA ASP A 23 -14.36 -1.00 -0.21
C ASP A 23 -14.07 -2.02 -1.30
N SER A 24 -14.63 -1.83 -2.48
CA SER A 24 -14.40 -2.80 -3.55
C SER A 24 -12.94 -2.80 -4.01
N TRP A 25 -12.20 -1.75 -3.72
CA TRP A 25 -10.80 -1.67 -4.10
C TRP A 25 -9.89 -2.41 -3.14
N LEU A 26 -10.40 -2.69 -1.95
CA LEU A 26 -9.56 -3.23 -0.90
C LEU A 26 -8.96 -4.57 -1.30
N GLY A 27 -9.68 -5.35 -2.08
CA GLY A 27 -9.18 -6.65 -2.52
C GLY A 27 -7.92 -6.55 -3.36
N TRP A 28 -7.68 -5.42 -4.01
CA TRP A 28 -6.48 -5.26 -4.81
C TRP A 28 -5.24 -5.13 -3.92
N PHE A 29 -5.42 -4.73 -2.67
CA PHE A 29 -4.34 -4.48 -1.76
C PHE A 29 -4.03 -5.69 -0.88
N GLY A 30 -4.80 -6.76 -1.02
CA GLY A 30 -4.55 -7.98 -0.28
C GLY A 30 -5.59 -8.23 0.78
N GLU A 31 -5.66 -9.48 1.23
CA GLU A 31 -6.70 -9.89 2.17
C GLU A 31 -6.61 -9.18 3.50
N ASP A 32 -5.40 -8.85 3.91
CA ASP A 32 -5.18 -8.29 5.24
C ASP A 32 -5.11 -6.78 5.23
N ALA A 33 -5.27 -6.15 4.09
CA ALA A 33 -5.15 -4.71 4.00
C ALA A 33 -6.32 -4.03 4.66
N LYS A 34 -6.05 -2.88 5.24
CA LYS A 34 -7.07 -2.05 5.88
C LYS A 34 -6.98 -0.65 5.33
N ALA A 35 -8.13 -0.05 5.12
CA ALA A 35 -8.19 1.30 4.57
C ALA A 35 -8.58 2.27 5.68
N HIS A 36 -7.89 3.41 5.71
CA HIS A 36 -8.14 4.46 6.68
C HIS A 36 -8.31 5.76 5.94
N ALA A 37 -9.42 6.43 6.17
CA ALA A 37 -9.65 7.74 5.57
C ALA A 37 -8.99 8.79 6.44
N GLU A 38 -8.32 9.73 5.79
CA GLU A 38 -7.69 10.83 6.49
C GLU A 38 -8.03 12.13 5.77
N ILE A 39 -8.14 13.20 6.54
CA ILE A 39 -8.37 14.52 6.00
C ILE A 39 -7.17 15.37 6.33
N LEU A 40 -6.56 15.93 5.31
CA LEU A 40 -5.38 16.74 5.51
C LEU A 40 -5.77 18.16 5.92
N ALA A 41 -4.77 18.95 6.29
CA ALA A 41 -5.01 20.30 6.77
C ALA A 41 -5.73 21.17 5.74
N ASP A 42 -5.53 20.90 4.47
CA ASP A 42 -6.17 21.67 3.40
C ASP A 42 -7.51 21.08 2.98
N ASN A 43 -8.06 20.18 3.79
CA ASN A 43 -9.32 19.50 3.55
C ASN A 43 -9.30 18.47 2.43
N SER A 44 -8.15 18.18 1.86
CA SER A 44 -8.12 17.11 0.87
C SER A 44 -8.26 15.77 1.56
N GLN A 45 -8.85 14.84 0.85
CA GLN A 45 -9.05 13.50 1.37
C GLN A 45 -7.95 12.58 0.89
N VAL A 46 -7.54 11.71 1.79
CA VAL A 46 -6.47 10.76 1.53
C VAL A 46 -6.92 9.41 2.08
N THR A 47 -6.59 8.35 1.39
CA THR A 47 -6.81 7.01 1.91
C THR A 47 -5.45 6.36 2.14
N ARG A 48 -5.28 5.82 3.33
CA ARG A 48 -4.08 5.11 3.70
C ARG A 48 -4.41 3.64 3.85
N PHE A 49 -3.74 2.82 3.06
CA PHE A 49 -3.90 1.38 3.15
C PHE A 49 -2.75 0.82 3.95
N SER A 50 -3.05 0.15 5.04
CA SER A 50 -2.03 -0.46 5.87
C SER A 50 -2.08 -1.97 5.72
N ASN A 51 -1.03 -2.61 6.14
CA ASN A 51 -0.94 -4.07 6.15
C ASN A 51 -1.11 -4.66 4.75
N VAL A 52 -0.48 -4.03 3.77
CA VAL A 52 -0.52 -4.50 2.40
C VAL A 52 0.64 -5.47 2.23
N VAL A 53 0.33 -6.76 2.16
CA VAL A 53 1.35 -7.81 2.15
C VAL A 53 1.46 -8.37 0.75
N MET A 54 2.61 -8.19 0.14
CA MET A 54 2.86 -8.69 -1.20
C MET A 54 4.34 -8.66 -1.49
N ASP A 55 4.75 -9.35 -2.55
CA ASP A 55 6.13 -9.26 -2.99
C ASP A 55 6.30 -8.02 -3.87
N GLN A 56 7.52 -7.80 -4.32
CA GLN A 56 7.79 -6.58 -5.06
C GLN A 56 7.08 -6.57 -6.41
N ALA A 57 6.97 -7.72 -7.04
CA ALA A 57 6.26 -7.78 -8.33
C ALA A 57 4.80 -7.42 -8.14
N GLY A 58 4.19 -7.91 -7.06
CA GLY A 58 2.81 -7.55 -6.75
C GLY A 58 2.66 -6.07 -6.49
N LEU A 59 3.60 -5.49 -5.77
CA LEU A 59 3.57 -4.06 -5.48
C LEU A 59 3.66 -3.24 -6.74
N VAL A 60 4.59 -3.58 -7.64
CA VAL A 60 4.73 -2.85 -8.89
C VAL A 60 3.46 -2.97 -9.73
N GLY A 61 2.89 -4.17 -9.77
CA GLY A 61 1.65 -4.36 -10.52
C GLY A 61 0.51 -3.53 -9.96
N LEU A 62 0.42 -3.44 -8.64
CA LEU A 62 -0.60 -2.63 -8.01
C LEU A 62 -0.40 -1.16 -8.33
N ILE A 63 0.83 -0.67 -8.25
CA ILE A 63 1.11 0.72 -8.54
C ILE A 63 0.76 1.05 -9.99
N ARG A 64 1.09 0.16 -10.91
CA ARG A 64 0.76 0.36 -12.32
C ARG A 64 -0.75 0.43 -12.53
N ARG A 65 -1.48 -0.42 -11.82
CA ARG A 65 -2.92 -0.43 -11.95
C ARG A 65 -3.52 0.87 -11.42
N LEU A 66 -3.05 1.34 -10.28
CA LEU A 66 -3.51 2.61 -9.74
C LEU A 66 -3.20 3.75 -10.68
N HIS A 67 -2.00 3.74 -11.24
CA HIS A 67 -1.61 4.76 -12.20
C HIS A 67 -2.52 4.74 -13.43
N GLY A 68 -2.80 3.56 -13.93
CA GLY A 68 -3.66 3.43 -15.11
C GLY A 68 -5.06 3.93 -14.91
N LEU A 69 -5.51 3.98 -13.65
CA LEU A 69 -6.82 4.49 -13.32
C LEU A 69 -6.82 5.97 -12.95
N GLY A 70 -5.67 6.62 -13.04
CA GLY A 70 -5.57 8.03 -12.74
C GLY A 70 -5.51 8.36 -11.27
N ILE A 71 -5.22 7.37 -10.44
CA ILE A 71 -5.16 7.60 -9.01
C ILE A 71 -3.80 8.18 -8.65
N VAL A 72 -3.82 9.24 -7.87
CA VAL A 72 -2.59 9.93 -7.49
C VAL A 72 -2.02 9.27 -6.25
N LEU A 73 -0.82 8.74 -6.41
CA LEU A 73 -0.10 8.08 -5.33
C LEU A 73 0.67 9.09 -4.52
N ILE A 74 0.52 9.04 -3.22
CA ILE A 74 1.24 9.95 -2.33
C ILE A 74 2.51 9.30 -1.81
N SER A 75 2.40 8.08 -1.31
CA SER A 75 3.58 7.42 -0.75
C SER A 75 3.39 5.92 -0.74
N VAL A 76 4.51 5.23 -0.81
CA VAL A 76 4.59 3.80 -0.59
C VAL A 76 5.74 3.60 0.37
N ARG A 77 5.46 2.97 1.50
CA ARG A 77 6.48 2.76 2.51
C ARG A 77 6.48 1.34 2.99
N LEU A 78 7.64 0.84 3.29
CA LEU A 78 7.76 -0.41 3.99
C LEU A 78 7.28 -0.16 5.40
N GLY A 79 6.38 -0.98 5.88
CA GLY A 79 5.83 -0.78 7.21
C GLY A 79 6.90 -0.97 8.25
N LEU A 80 6.83 -0.17 9.30
CA LEU A 80 7.74 -0.30 10.39
C LEU A 80 7.69 -1.67 10.99
N PHE A 81 6.52 -2.21 11.09
CA PHE A 81 6.36 -3.53 11.61
C PHE A 81 6.29 -4.54 10.51
N GLY A 82 6.71 -4.19 9.34
CA GLY A 82 6.74 -5.08 8.23
C GLY A 82 7.76 -6.16 8.33
N ARG A 83 8.74 -6.00 9.18
CA ARG A 83 9.65 -7.05 9.44
C ARG A 83 8.92 -8.12 10.13
N LEU A 84 8.87 -9.18 9.53
CA LEU A 84 8.04 -10.22 10.04
C LEU A 84 8.76 -11.15 10.93
N ASN A 85 9.83 -10.90 11.32
CA ASN A 85 10.46 -11.79 12.22
C ASN A 85 10.48 -11.37 13.57
N LYS A 86 10.30 -11.30 13.38
CA LYS A 86 10.42 -11.10 14.15
C LYS A 86 10.58 -11.22 14.53
#